data_e163315e9948ebc5ef464627bfa8d1c5
#
_entry.id   e163315e9948ebc5ef464627bfa8d1c5
#
_cell.length_a   1.000
_cell.length_b   1.000
_cell.length_c   1.000
_cell.angle_alpha   90.00
_cell.angle_beta   90.00
_cell.angle_gamma   90.00
#
_symmetry.space_group_name_H-M   'P 1'
#
loop_
_entity.id
_entity.type
_entity.pdbx_description
1 polymer ?
#
loop_
_entity_poly.entity_id
_entity_poly.type
_entity_poly.pdbx_seq_one_letter_code
_entity_poly.pdbx_strand_id
1 'polypeptide(L)'
;MSAPSATDFDQDFSAVGTSAGLRRVWELAAPDLPPEVQPFSFVSAALLRHVARALRLSPGQTLADLGCGRGGPGLWLARETGVSLVGVDFSPVAIDEATRRAALFGVTAKARFVVGDLTDTALPDAHADAAVSIDAFHFAASPAAAAAEARRILRPAGRLVLTNWQPEVPGDARLPARLRIDWPRLLRGAGFGDVGVEAQPEWHDLYARVYRVAIDLGDPRDDSGLARLQDEARRRLPEAGLTRRVVVTATAP
;
A
#
# COMPACT_ATOMS: atom_id res chain seq x y z
N MET A 1 16.28 6.42 -13.37
CA MET A 1 16.03 5.04 -12.90
C MET A 1 14.68 4.62 -13.44
N SER A 2 14.60 3.45 -14.10
CA SER A 2 13.34 2.84 -14.54
C SER A 2 12.46 2.50 -13.33
N ALA A 3 11.14 2.39 -13.53
CA ALA A 3 10.24 1.83 -12.52
C ALA A 3 10.70 0.39 -12.19
N PRO A 4 10.58 -0.05 -10.92
CA PRO A 4 10.92 -1.42 -10.55
C PRO A 4 10.01 -2.41 -11.29
N SER A 5 10.58 -3.55 -11.68
CA SER A 5 9.86 -4.62 -12.38
C SER A 5 9.18 -5.59 -11.41
N ALA A 6 8.27 -6.44 -11.93
CA ALA A 6 7.67 -7.52 -11.14
C ALA A 6 8.74 -8.44 -10.54
N THR A 7 9.80 -8.77 -11.30
CA THR A 7 10.90 -9.62 -10.83
C THR A 7 11.65 -9.03 -9.63
N ASP A 8 11.81 -7.70 -9.56
CA ASP A 8 12.46 -7.05 -8.43
C ASP A 8 11.61 -7.22 -7.16
N PHE A 9 10.29 -7.06 -7.29
CA PHE A 9 9.35 -7.25 -6.18
C PHE A 9 9.16 -8.72 -5.81
N ASP A 10 9.19 -9.67 -6.74
CA ASP A 10 9.07 -11.11 -6.46
C ASP A 10 10.14 -11.58 -5.47
N GLN A 11 11.39 -11.11 -5.66
CA GLN A 11 12.48 -11.42 -4.73
C GLN A 11 12.24 -10.82 -3.34
N ASP A 12 11.74 -9.59 -3.29
CA ASP A 12 11.46 -8.90 -2.03
C ASP A 12 10.29 -9.56 -1.28
N PHE A 13 9.19 -9.91 -1.96
CA PHE A 13 8.06 -10.60 -1.35
C PHE A 13 8.44 -11.98 -0.80
N SER A 14 9.27 -12.73 -1.52
CA SER A 14 9.78 -14.03 -1.07
C SER A 14 10.63 -13.89 0.22
N ALA A 15 11.51 -12.89 0.28
CA ALA A 15 12.35 -12.64 1.45
C ALA A 15 11.54 -12.22 2.69
N VAL A 16 10.50 -11.39 2.51
CA VAL A 16 9.64 -10.93 3.61
C VAL A 16 8.86 -12.09 4.24
N GLY A 17 8.37 -13.04 3.44
CA GLY A 17 7.58 -14.18 3.92
C GLY A 17 8.31 -15.06 4.93
N THR A 18 9.63 -15.18 4.81
CA THR A 18 10.47 -16.09 5.61
C THR A 18 11.27 -15.41 6.72
N SER A 19 11.45 -14.08 6.66
CA SER A 19 12.29 -13.32 7.58
C SER A 19 11.73 -13.28 9.01
N ALA A 20 12.46 -13.89 9.95
CA ALA A 20 12.18 -13.77 11.38
C ALA A 20 12.55 -12.36 11.91
N GLY A 21 13.60 -11.77 11.38
CA GLY A 21 14.04 -10.42 11.72
C GLY A 21 13.00 -9.37 11.36
N LEU A 22 12.40 -9.44 10.17
CA LEU A 22 11.32 -8.53 9.80
C LEU A 22 10.11 -8.67 10.71
N ARG A 23 9.70 -9.90 11.06
CA ARG A 23 8.62 -10.08 12.05
C ARG A 23 8.96 -9.40 13.36
N ARG A 24 10.19 -9.59 13.86
CA ARG A 24 10.64 -8.96 15.10
C ARG A 24 10.66 -7.43 15.02
N VAL A 25 11.06 -6.86 13.89
CA VAL A 25 10.99 -5.40 13.66
C VAL A 25 9.56 -4.90 13.82
N TRP A 26 8.58 -5.57 13.20
CA TRP A 26 7.17 -5.16 13.29
C TRP A 26 6.58 -5.33 14.68
N GLU A 27 6.90 -6.42 15.39
CA GLU A 27 6.50 -6.62 16.79
C GLU A 27 6.96 -5.47 17.70
N LEU A 28 8.18 -4.96 17.48
CA LEU A 28 8.77 -3.90 18.29
C LEU A 28 8.32 -2.49 17.83
N ALA A 29 8.22 -2.26 16.53
CA ALA A 29 7.92 -0.94 15.99
C ALA A 29 6.42 -0.63 15.95
N ALA A 30 5.56 -1.63 15.80
CA ALA A 30 4.11 -1.50 15.69
C ALA A 30 3.39 -2.62 16.47
N PRO A 31 3.51 -2.68 17.80
CA PRO A 31 2.99 -3.78 18.61
C PRO A 31 1.46 -3.89 18.61
N ASP A 32 0.75 -2.85 18.21
CA ASP A 32 -0.70 -2.82 18.06
C ASP A 32 -1.18 -3.34 16.68
N LEU A 33 -0.27 -3.58 15.74
CA LEU A 33 -0.60 -4.15 14.43
C LEU A 33 -0.79 -5.66 14.55
N PRO A 34 -1.93 -6.21 14.12
CA PRO A 34 -2.15 -7.65 14.14
C PRO A 34 -1.05 -8.40 13.39
N PRO A 35 -0.43 -9.42 13.99
CA PRO A 35 0.76 -10.07 13.43
C PRO A 35 0.51 -10.73 12.07
N GLU A 36 -0.72 -11.12 11.78
CA GLU A 36 -1.10 -11.68 10.49
C GLU A 36 -1.06 -10.65 9.34
N VAL A 37 -1.08 -9.34 9.61
CA VAL A 37 -1.00 -8.32 8.55
C VAL A 37 0.33 -8.35 7.82
N GLN A 38 1.43 -8.53 8.53
CA GLN A 38 2.79 -8.64 7.96
C GLN A 38 3.01 -7.70 6.76
N PRO A 39 2.94 -6.38 6.96
CA PRO A 39 2.95 -5.43 5.86
C PRO A 39 4.31 -5.44 5.15
N PHE A 40 4.29 -5.12 3.86
CA PHE A 40 5.49 -4.82 3.08
C PHE A 40 5.88 -3.34 3.19
N SER A 41 4.92 -2.47 3.50
CA SER A 41 5.09 -1.03 3.65
C SER A 41 4.85 -0.57 5.10
N PHE A 42 5.04 0.73 5.38
CA PHE A 42 4.96 1.29 6.74
C PHE A 42 3.49 1.46 7.19
N VAL A 43 2.90 0.38 7.64
CA VAL A 43 1.49 0.28 8.05
C VAL A 43 1.38 0.16 9.57
N SER A 44 0.49 0.91 10.17
CA SER A 44 0.07 0.77 11.57
C SER A 44 -1.41 0.42 11.68
N ALA A 45 -1.83 -0.07 12.84
CA ALA A 45 -3.26 -0.28 13.10
C ALA A 45 -4.06 1.03 13.03
N ALA A 46 -3.47 2.16 13.42
CA ALA A 46 -4.09 3.49 13.31
C ALA A 46 -4.33 3.88 11.84
N LEU A 47 -3.33 3.63 10.96
CA LEU A 47 -3.46 3.84 9.51
C LEU A 47 -4.60 2.98 8.94
N LEU A 48 -4.61 1.69 9.22
CA LEU A 48 -5.65 0.79 8.71
C LEU A 48 -7.05 1.21 9.15
N ARG A 49 -7.21 1.58 10.43
CA ARG A 49 -8.50 2.10 10.94
C ARG A 49 -8.91 3.42 10.26
N HIS A 50 -7.95 4.31 9.99
CA HIS A 50 -8.24 5.56 9.26
C HIS A 50 -8.68 5.27 7.82
N VAL A 51 -7.95 4.41 7.11
CA VAL A 51 -8.30 3.98 5.74
C VAL A 51 -9.69 3.32 5.71
N ALA A 52 -9.99 2.43 6.66
CA ALA A 52 -11.32 1.79 6.75
C ALA A 52 -12.45 2.84 6.85
N ARG A 53 -12.28 3.87 7.69
CA ARG A 53 -13.26 4.97 7.79
C ARG A 53 -13.33 5.80 6.51
N ALA A 54 -12.19 6.10 5.89
CA ALA A 54 -12.14 6.91 4.67
C ALA A 54 -12.80 6.23 3.47
N LEU A 55 -12.74 4.90 3.40
CA LEU A 55 -13.38 4.08 2.35
C LEU A 55 -14.91 4.13 2.40
N ARG A 56 -15.52 4.40 3.57
CA ARG A 56 -16.98 4.48 3.78
C ARG A 56 -17.74 3.26 3.27
N LEU A 57 -17.15 2.08 3.38
CA LEU A 57 -17.74 0.84 2.92
C LEU A 57 -18.70 0.24 3.95
N SER A 58 -19.71 -0.46 3.45
CA SER A 58 -20.66 -1.26 4.22
C SER A 58 -20.54 -2.75 3.88
N PRO A 59 -20.92 -3.66 4.80
CA PRO A 59 -20.92 -5.09 4.51
C PRO A 59 -21.67 -5.43 3.21
N GLY A 60 -21.11 -6.35 2.43
CA GLY A 60 -21.67 -6.77 1.14
C GLY A 60 -21.19 -5.95 -0.08
N GLN A 61 -20.53 -4.81 0.13
CA GLN A 61 -19.87 -4.05 -0.93
C GLN A 61 -18.54 -4.68 -1.34
N THR A 62 -17.93 -4.18 -2.41
CA THR A 62 -16.67 -4.68 -2.98
C THR A 62 -15.58 -3.64 -2.85
N LEU A 63 -14.44 -4.03 -2.26
CA LEU A 63 -13.20 -3.28 -2.19
C LEU A 63 -12.21 -3.80 -3.24
N ALA A 64 -11.65 -2.92 -4.06
CA ALA A 64 -10.47 -3.21 -4.88
C ALA A 64 -9.21 -2.75 -4.16
N ASP A 65 -8.21 -3.63 -3.96
CA ASP A 65 -6.90 -3.30 -3.39
C ASP A 65 -5.86 -3.28 -4.52
N LEU A 66 -5.43 -2.08 -4.90
CA LEU A 66 -4.58 -1.81 -6.05
C LEU A 66 -3.10 -1.78 -5.65
N GLY A 67 -2.33 -2.74 -6.13
CA GLY A 67 -0.97 -3.03 -5.66
C GLY A 67 -1.03 -3.71 -4.29
N CYS A 68 -1.83 -4.77 -4.18
CA CYS A 68 -2.15 -5.43 -2.92
C CYS A 68 -0.96 -6.17 -2.29
N GLY A 69 0.10 -6.42 -3.05
CA GLY A 69 1.22 -7.23 -2.60
C GLY A 69 0.74 -8.57 -2.04
N ARG A 70 1.24 -8.94 -0.86
CA ARG A 70 0.88 -10.17 -0.13
C ARG A 70 -0.50 -10.10 0.57
N GLY A 71 -1.31 -9.10 0.27
CA GLY A 71 -2.71 -8.96 0.67
C GLY A 71 -2.98 -8.55 2.12
N GLY A 72 -1.97 -8.42 2.99
CA GLY A 72 -2.19 -8.22 4.42
C GLY A 72 -3.13 -7.08 4.79
N PRO A 73 -2.87 -5.85 4.36
CA PRO A 73 -3.73 -4.70 4.63
C PRO A 73 -5.15 -4.87 4.05
N GLY A 74 -5.28 -5.30 2.78
CA GLY A 74 -6.58 -5.51 2.14
C GLY A 74 -7.41 -6.60 2.82
N LEU A 75 -6.78 -7.73 3.19
CA LEU A 75 -7.42 -8.81 3.93
C LEU A 75 -7.90 -8.35 5.31
N TRP A 76 -7.09 -7.55 6.00
CA TRP A 76 -7.51 -6.94 7.26
C TRP A 76 -8.73 -6.02 7.07
N LEU A 77 -8.70 -5.14 6.05
CA LEU A 77 -9.82 -4.25 5.72
C LEU A 77 -11.09 -5.05 5.42
N ALA A 78 -11.00 -6.12 4.62
CA ALA A 78 -12.14 -6.97 4.28
C ALA A 78 -12.75 -7.64 5.52
N ARG A 79 -11.91 -8.13 6.45
CA ARG A 79 -12.37 -8.71 7.72
C ARG A 79 -13.10 -7.68 8.58
N GLU A 80 -12.50 -6.51 8.79
CA GLU A 80 -13.04 -5.48 9.68
C GLU A 80 -14.31 -4.83 9.15
N THR A 81 -14.45 -4.71 7.83
CA THR A 81 -15.60 -4.03 7.20
C THR A 81 -16.68 -5.00 6.69
N GLY A 82 -16.37 -6.31 6.60
CA GLY A 82 -17.30 -7.32 6.12
C GLY A 82 -17.55 -7.30 4.61
N VAL A 83 -16.72 -6.61 3.83
CA VAL A 83 -16.83 -6.48 2.37
C VAL A 83 -16.20 -7.65 1.63
N SER A 84 -16.51 -7.75 0.33
CA SER A 84 -15.75 -8.59 -0.60
C SER A 84 -14.48 -7.85 -1.04
N LEU A 85 -13.37 -8.57 -1.16
CA LEU A 85 -12.08 -8.05 -1.59
C LEU A 85 -11.70 -8.58 -2.98
N VAL A 86 -11.24 -7.71 -3.85
CA VAL A 86 -10.45 -8.09 -5.01
C VAL A 86 -9.10 -7.39 -4.94
N GLY A 87 -8.03 -8.15 -4.76
CA GLY A 87 -6.65 -7.65 -4.78
C GLY A 87 -6.05 -7.78 -6.17
N VAL A 88 -5.35 -6.73 -6.60
CA VAL A 88 -4.63 -6.68 -7.88
C VAL A 88 -3.16 -6.38 -7.60
N ASP A 89 -2.27 -7.18 -8.15
CA ASP A 89 -0.83 -6.94 -8.12
C ASP A 89 -0.17 -7.51 -9.38
N PHE A 90 0.90 -6.93 -9.83
CA PHE A 90 1.61 -7.40 -11.03
C PHE A 90 2.54 -8.58 -10.76
N SER A 91 2.83 -8.89 -9.48
CA SER A 91 3.64 -10.02 -9.03
C SER A 91 2.80 -11.28 -8.85
N PRO A 92 2.99 -12.34 -9.67
CA PRO A 92 2.33 -13.62 -9.44
C PRO A 92 2.68 -14.23 -8.08
N VAL A 93 3.91 -14.03 -7.60
CA VAL A 93 4.36 -14.51 -6.29
C VAL A 93 3.55 -13.86 -5.15
N ALA A 94 3.32 -12.55 -5.23
CA ALA A 94 2.50 -11.83 -4.26
C ALA A 94 1.04 -12.33 -4.28
N ILE A 95 0.46 -12.52 -5.47
CA ILE A 95 -0.92 -13.00 -5.65
C ILE A 95 -1.11 -14.41 -5.08
N ASP A 96 -0.19 -15.32 -5.33
CA ASP A 96 -0.22 -16.67 -4.78
C ASP A 96 -0.17 -16.65 -3.23
N GLU A 97 0.65 -15.78 -2.69
CA GLU A 97 0.75 -15.65 -1.24
C GLU A 97 -0.48 -14.95 -0.64
N ALA A 98 -0.99 -13.89 -1.24
CA ALA A 98 -2.22 -13.23 -0.80
C ALA A 98 -3.40 -14.20 -0.77
N THR A 99 -3.53 -15.05 -1.79
CA THR A 99 -4.56 -16.10 -1.88
C THR A 99 -4.46 -17.08 -0.72
N ARG A 100 -3.26 -17.57 -0.42
CA ARG A 100 -3.04 -18.50 0.71
C ARG A 100 -3.33 -17.85 2.06
N ARG A 101 -3.00 -16.56 2.21
CA ARG A 101 -3.17 -15.80 3.46
C ARG A 101 -4.62 -15.44 3.77
N ALA A 102 -5.54 -15.46 2.80
CA ALA A 102 -6.96 -15.17 3.03
C ALA A 102 -7.57 -16.05 4.14
N ALA A 103 -7.10 -17.28 4.30
CA ALA A 103 -7.53 -18.18 5.37
C ALA A 103 -7.17 -17.67 6.78
N LEU A 104 -6.01 -17.00 6.95
CA LEU A 104 -5.58 -16.45 8.24
C LEU A 104 -6.51 -15.32 8.73
N PHE A 105 -7.21 -14.66 7.82
CA PHE A 105 -8.14 -13.59 8.11
C PHE A 105 -9.60 -14.06 8.15
N GLY A 106 -9.88 -15.34 7.84
CA GLY A 106 -11.23 -15.87 7.81
C GLY A 106 -12.12 -15.32 6.67
N VAL A 107 -11.50 -14.81 5.59
CA VAL A 107 -12.21 -14.17 4.47
C VAL A 107 -12.06 -14.90 3.13
N THR A 108 -11.65 -16.17 3.13
CA THR A 108 -11.38 -16.96 1.92
C THR A 108 -12.55 -16.93 0.92
N ALA A 109 -13.80 -17.02 1.40
CA ALA A 109 -14.98 -16.99 0.54
C ALA A 109 -15.31 -15.60 -0.04
N LYS A 110 -14.67 -14.54 0.48
CA LYS A 110 -14.93 -13.14 0.11
C LYS A 110 -13.73 -12.43 -0.52
N ALA A 111 -12.57 -13.08 -0.56
CA ALA A 111 -11.34 -12.49 -1.11
C ALA A 111 -10.91 -13.27 -2.36
N ARG A 112 -10.60 -12.54 -3.42
CA ARG A 112 -9.95 -13.06 -4.62
C ARG A 112 -8.80 -12.15 -5.03
N PHE A 113 -7.82 -12.73 -5.71
CA PHE A 113 -6.63 -12.00 -6.15
C PHE A 113 -6.38 -12.30 -7.62
N VAL A 114 -5.95 -11.29 -8.36
CA VAL A 114 -5.68 -11.36 -9.79
C VAL A 114 -4.35 -10.71 -10.13
N VAL A 115 -3.62 -11.31 -11.06
CA VAL A 115 -2.43 -10.67 -11.62
C VAL A 115 -2.89 -9.58 -12.58
N GLY A 116 -2.41 -8.35 -12.36
CA GLY A 116 -2.75 -7.18 -13.19
C GLY A 116 -1.87 -6.00 -12.82
N ASP A 117 -1.75 -5.05 -13.71
CA ASP A 117 -1.01 -3.80 -13.49
C ASP A 117 -1.95 -2.68 -13.02
N LEU A 118 -1.40 -1.66 -12.35
CA LEU A 118 -2.18 -0.50 -11.91
C LEU A 118 -2.80 0.29 -13.08
N THR A 119 -2.24 0.14 -14.29
CA THR A 119 -2.75 0.78 -15.53
C THR A 119 -3.67 -0.13 -16.33
N ASP A 120 -3.76 -1.41 -15.97
CA ASP A 120 -4.65 -2.43 -16.54
C ASP A 120 -4.89 -3.53 -15.49
N THR A 121 -5.93 -3.34 -14.69
CA THR A 121 -6.24 -4.21 -13.55
C THR A 121 -6.87 -5.54 -13.93
N ALA A 122 -7.24 -5.73 -15.19
CA ALA A 122 -8.06 -6.84 -15.68
C ALA A 122 -9.45 -6.94 -14.99
N LEU A 123 -9.90 -5.89 -14.29
CA LEU A 123 -11.22 -5.84 -13.68
C LEU A 123 -12.26 -5.19 -14.63
N PRO A 124 -13.53 -5.61 -14.55
CA PRO A 124 -14.61 -4.94 -15.32
C PRO A 124 -14.82 -3.48 -14.92
N ASP A 125 -15.48 -2.71 -15.81
CA ASP A 125 -15.98 -1.38 -15.50
C ASP A 125 -16.95 -1.41 -14.31
N ALA A 126 -16.94 -0.36 -13.50
CA ALA A 126 -17.84 -0.20 -12.36
C ALA A 126 -17.93 -1.46 -11.47
N HIS A 127 -16.80 -2.11 -11.23
CA HIS A 127 -16.71 -3.37 -10.49
C HIS A 127 -16.73 -3.17 -8.98
N ALA A 128 -16.08 -2.12 -8.47
CA ALA A 128 -15.85 -1.91 -7.04
C ALA A 128 -16.60 -0.69 -6.50
N ASP A 129 -17.05 -0.77 -5.25
CA ASP A 129 -17.67 0.33 -4.51
C ASP A 129 -16.63 1.27 -3.94
N ALA A 130 -15.43 0.75 -3.65
CA ALA A 130 -14.26 1.55 -3.32
C ALA A 130 -12.98 0.88 -3.79
N ALA A 131 -11.92 1.68 -3.94
CA ALA A 131 -10.57 1.22 -4.20
C ALA A 131 -9.60 1.80 -3.18
N VAL A 132 -8.63 1.00 -2.78
CA VAL A 132 -7.52 1.39 -1.92
C VAL A 132 -6.19 1.09 -2.60
N SER A 133 -5.17 1.90 -2.35
CA SER A 133 -3.79 1.55 -2.66
C SER A 133 -2.89 2.04 -1.53
N ILE A 134 -2.24 1.10 -0.85
CA ILE A 134 -1.37 1.39 0.29
C ILE A 134 0.08 1.37 -0.18
N ASP A 135 0.67 2.56 -0.34
CA ASP A 135 2.06 2.77 -0.74
C ASP A 135 2.48 2.16 -2.09
N ALA A 136 1.54 1.84 -2.96
CA ALA A 136 1.83 1.19 -4.24
C ALA A 136 1.61 2.11 -5.45
N PHE A 137 0.62 2.99 -5.41
CA PHE A 137 0.17 3.74 -6.58
C PHE A 137 1.26 4.61 -7.25
N HIS A 138 2.22 5.11 -6.48
CA HIS A 138 3.34 5.91 -7.01
C HIS A 138 4.40 5.09 -7.77
N PHE A 139 4.27 3.76 -7.79
CA PHE A 139 5.11 2.88 -8.62
C PHE A 139 4.53 2.64 -10.01
N ALA A 140 3.29 3.07 -10.28
CA ALA A 140 2.71 2.95 -11.61
C ALA A 140 3.61 3.56 -12.68
N ALA A 141 3.81 2.85 -13.79
CA ALA A 141 4.62 3.34 -14.91
C ALA A 141 4.05 4.64 -15.49
N SER A 142 2.72 4.78 -15.48
CA SER A 142 1.99 6.01 -15.80
C SER A 142 0.96 6.30 -14.70
N PRO A 143 1.24 7.24 -13.77
CA PRO A 143 0.26 7.64 -12.77
C PRO A 143 -1.08 8.11 -13.34
N ALA A 144 -1.06 8.75 -14.52
CA ALA A 144 -2.28 9.20 -15.20
C ALA A 144 -3.12 8.02 -15.72
N ALA A 145 -2.48 7.01 -16.32
CA ALA A 145 -3.18 5.81 -16.76
C ALA A 145 -3.73 5.01 -15.57
N ALA A 146 -2.95 4.88 -14.48
CA ALA A 146 -3.42 4.23 -13.26
C ALA A 146 -4.61 4.97 -12.61
N ALA A 147 -4.63 6.31 -12.64
CA ALA A 147 -5.75 7.08 -12.14
C ALA A 147 -7.01 6.90 -13.03
N ALA A 148 -6.85 6.85 -14.34
CA ALA A 148 -7.94 6.56 -15.27
C ALA A 148 -8.50 5.13 -15.07
N GLU A 149 -7.61 4.17 -14.88
CA GLU A 149 -7.98 2.77 -14.60
C GLU A 149 -8.71 2.64 -13.26
N ALA A 150 -8.19 3.24 -12.19
CA ALA A 150 -8.88 3.28 -10.89
C ALA A 150 -10.28 3.91 -11.01
N ARG A 151 -10.41 4.97 -11.86
CA ARG A 151 -11.71 5.59 -12.13
C ARG A 151 -12.66 4.66 -12.89
N ARG A 152 -12.14 3.92 -13.88
CA ARG A 152 -12.92 2.98 -14.71
C ARG A 152 -13.55 1.86 -13.88
N ILE A 153 -12.79 1.27 -12.97
CA ILE A 153 -13.25 0.15 -12.15
C ILE A 153 -14.19 0.55 -11.01
N LEU A 154 -14.22 1.84 -10.65
CA LEU A 154 -15.11 2.33 -9.60
C LEU A 154 -16.51 2.60 -10.12
N ARG A 155 -17.51 2.18 -9.34
CA ARG A 155 -18.92 2.57 -9.54
C ARG A 155 -19.09 4.08 -9.36
N PRO A 156 -20.17 4.66 -9.92
CA PRO A 156 -20.55 6.04 -9.57
C PRO A 156 -20.62 6.22 -8.06
N ALA A 157 -20.13 7.36 -7.57
CA ALA A 157 -19.94 7.69 -6.16
C ALA A 157 -18.95 6.77 -5.39
N GLY A 158 -18.23 5.87 -6.08
CA GLY A 158 -17.20 5.02 -5.49
C GLY A 158 -16.01 5.82 -4.97
N ARG A 159 -15.42 5.36 -3.87
CA ARG A 159 -14.32 6.06 -3.19
C ARG A 159 -12.96 5.49 -3.58
N LEU A 160 -12.00 6.38 -3.84
CA LEU A 160 -10.57 6.04 -3.93
C LEU A 160 -9.85 6.57 -2.68
N VAL A 161 -9.06 5.70 -2.04
CA VAL A 161 -8.20 6.07 -0.90
C VAL A 161 -6.78 5.58 -1.18
N LEU A 162 -5.82 6.51 -1.20
CA LEU A 162 -4.41 6.20 -1.39
C LEU A 162 -3.63 6.61 -0.14
N THR A 163 -2.68 5.80 0.30
CA THR A 163 -1.62 6.27 1.20
C THR A 163 -0.34 6.48 0.41
N ASN A 164 0.38 7.55 0.72
CA ASN A 164 1.55 7.89 -0.06
C ASN A 164 2.53 8.78 0.70
N TRP A 165 3.68 8.96 0.09
CA TRP A 165 4.72 9.89 0.52
C TRP A 165 4.73 11.09 -0.42
N GLN A 166 4.84 12.30 0.16
CA GLN A 166 5.02 13.53 -0.59
C GLN A 166 6.24 14.29 -0.09
N PRO A 167 6.86 15.14 -0.92
CA PRO A 167 7.87 16.07 -0.44
C PRO A 167 7.31 16.95 0.67
N GLU A 168 8.09 17.21 1.73
CA GLU A 168 7.75 18.23 2.72
C GLU A 168 7.71 19.62 2.07
N VAL A 169 8.66 19.89 1.18
CA VAL A 169 8.67 21.09 0.35
C VAL A 169 8.20 20.70 -1.06
N PRO A 170 7.07 21.27 -1.54
CA PRO A 170 6.55 20.94 -2.87
C PRO A 170 7.61 21.13 -3.96
N GLY A 171 7.76 20.13 -4.84
CA GLY A 171 8.69 20.17 -5.96
C GLY A 171 10.16 19.91 -5.62
N ASP A 172 10.50 19.51 -4.40
CA ASP A 172 11.88 19.21 -3.98
C ASP A 172 12.56 18.24 -4.96
N ALA A 173 13.54 18.75 -5.72
CA ALA A 173 14.24 18.00 -6.75
C ALA A 173 15.18 16.91 -6.21
N ARG A 174 15.47 16.89 -4.90
CA ARG A 174 16.25 15.83 -4.24
C ARG A 174 15.49 14.51 -4.22
N LEU A 175 14.16 14.58 -4.24
CA LEU A 175 13.31 13.40 -4.23
C LEU A 175 13.00 12.92 -5.66
N PRO A 176 12.81 11.60 -5.86
CA PRO A 176 12.46 11.05 -7.16
C PRO A 176 11.10 11.55 -7.64
N ALA A 177 10.91 11.64 -8.96
CA ALA A 177 9.69 12.16 -9.59
C ALA A 177 8.41 11.48 -9.08
N ARG A 178 8.46 10.15 -8.82
CA ARG A 178 7.32 9.36 -8.32
C ARG A 178 6.79 9.82 -6.95
N LEU A 179 7.59 10.52 -6.14
CA LEU A 179 7.17 11.11 -4.87
C LEU A 179 6.70 12.56 -5.02
N ARG A 180 6.93 13.20 -6.18
CA ARG A 180 6.56 14.59 -6.46
C ARG A 180 5.23 14.73 -7.21
N ILE A 181 4.34 13.75 -7.08
CA ILE A 181 3.04 13.74 -7.75
C ILE A 181 2.13 14.79 -7.13
N ASP A 182 1.55 15.64 -7.97
CA ASP A 182 0.43 16.53 -7.61
C ASP A 182 -0.87 15.71 -7.66
N TRP A 183 -1.23 15.10 -6.54
CA TRP A 183 -2.39 14.22 -6.43
C TRP A 183 -3.71 14.90 -6.82
N PRO A 184 -4.01 16.14 -6.34
CA PRO A 184 -5.23 16.83 -6.73
C PRO A 184 -5.33 17.05 -8.23
N ARG A 185 -4.25 17.49 -8.86
CA ARG A 185 -4.22 17.72 -10.31
C ARG A 185 -4.38 16.40 -11.09
N LEU A 186 -3.66 15.36 -10.66
CA LEU A 186 -3.69 14.04 -11.28
C LEU A 186 -5.11 13.45 -11.25
N LEU A 187 -5.71 13.39 -10.07
CA LEU A 187 -7.01 12.73 -9.88
C LEU A 187 -8.15 13.52 -10.51
N ARG A 188 -8.14 14.86 -10.42
CA ARG A 188 -9.12 15.69 -11.14
C ARG A 188 -8.97 15.53 -12.65
N GLY A 189 -7.75 15.43 -13.17
CA GLY A 189 -7.48 15.14 -14.58
C GLY A 189 -8.02 13.79 -15.05
N ALA A 190 -8.13 12.82 -14.16
CA ALA A 190 -8.75 11.51 -14.42
C ALA A 190 -10.28 11.49 -14.18
N GLY A 191 -10.89 12.64 -13.86
CA GLY A 191 -12.34 12.79 -13.69
C GLY A 191 -12.85 12.52 -12.27
N PHE A 192 -11.98 12.43 -11.26
CA PHE A 192 -12.42 12.34 -9.86
C PHE A 192 -12.88 13.70 -9.32
N GLY A 193 -13.94 13.66 -8.48
CA GLY A 193 -14.38 14.77 -7.62
C GLY A 193 -13.90 14.62 -6.18
N ASP A 194 -14.23 15.60 -5.34
CA ASP A 194 -13.97 15.61 -3.88
C ASP A 194 -12.55 15.19 -3.51
N VAL A 195 -11.56 15.67 -4.27
CA VAL A 195 -10.16 15.28 -4.04
C VAL A 195 -9.60 16.00 -2.83
N GLY A 196 -9.26 15.22 -1.80
CA GLY A 196 -8.61 15.68 -0.58
C GLY A 196 -7.21 15.08 -0.41
N VAL A 197 -6.30 15.84 0.20
CA VAL A 197 -4.98 15.38 0.64
C VAL A 197 -4.78 15.80 2.08
N GLU A 198 -4.58 14.82 2.97
CA GLU A 198 -4.42 15.03 4.40
C GLU A 198 -3.06 14.52 4.86
N ALA A 199 -2.28 15.38 5.53
CA ALA A 199 -1.00 14.98 6.11
C ALA A 199 -1.22 14.15 7.38
N GLN A 200 -0.39 13.11 7.55
CA GLN A 200 -0.46 12.18 8.69
C GLN A 200 0.91 12.09 9.38
N PRO A 201 1.30 13.09 10.18
CA PRO A 201 2.62 13.15 10.79
C PRO A 201 2.91 11.96 11.71
N GLU A 202 1.92 11.45 12.46
CA GLU A 202 2.08 10.30 13.35
C GLU A 202 2.52 9.03 12.61
N TRP A 203 2.12 8.88 11.34
CA TRP A 203 2.53 7.72 10.55
C TRP A 203 3.94 7.85 10.00
N HIS A 204 4.42 9.09 9.90
CA HIS A 204 5.82 9.37 9.57
C HIS A 204 6.76 8.89 10.67
N ASP A 205 6.37 9.02 11.94
CA ASP A 205 7.15 8.53 13.08
C ASP A 205 7.33 7.01 13.07
N LEU A 206 6.32 6.27 12.58
CA LEU A 206 6.43 4.82 12.39
C LEU A 206 7.55 4.46 11.42
N TYR A 207 7.68 5.18 10.32
CA TYR A 207 8.74 4.98 9.33
C TYR A 207 10.13 5.05 9.97
N ALA A 208 10.40 6.13 10.70
CA ALA A 208 11.68 6.30 11.38
C ALA A 208 11.91 5.24 12.47
N ARG A 209 10.85 4.84 13.19
CA ARG A 209 10.90 3.82 14.24
C ARG A 209 11.22 2.44 13.66
N VAL A 210 10.56 2.02 12.58
CA VAL A 210 10.82 0.74 11.90
C VAL A 210 12.28 0.65 11.48
N TYR A 211 12.81 1.71 10.87
CA TYR A 211 14.21 1.74 10.44
C TYR A 211 15.21 1.70 11.62
N ARG A 212 14.94 2.45 12.70
CA ARG A 212 15.81 2.40 13.88
C ARG A 212 15.80 1.01 14.50
N VAL A 213 14.63 0.42 14.72
CA VAL A 213 14.49 -0.94 15.24
C VAL A 213 15.24 -1.94 14.36
N ALA A 214 15.13 -1.84 13.04
CA ALA A 214 15.85 -2.73 12.14
C ALA A 214 17.37 -2.63 12.32
N ILE A 215 17.91 -1.41 12.45
CA ILE A 215 19.35 -1.19 12.70
C ILE A 215 19.74 -1.73 14.08
N ASP A 216 18.94 -1.48 15.12
CA ASP A 216 19.22 -1.86 16.51
C ASP A 216 19.20 -3.38 16.74
N LEU A 217 18.56 -4.15 15.85
CA LEU A 217 18.63 -5.62 15.88
C LEU A 217 20.04 -6.18 15.57
N GLY A 218 20.95 -5.35 15.06
CA GLY A 218 22.34 -5.72 14.82
C GLY A 218 22.56 -6.62 13.61
N ASP A 219 23.48 -7.56 13.70
CA ASP A 219 23.88 -8.42 12.57
C ASP A 219 22.69 -9.27 12.07
N PRO A 220 22.27 -9.12 10.80
CA PRO A 220 21.16 -9.88 10.23
C PRO A 220 21.51 -11.36 9.99
N ARG A 221 22.79 -11.75 10.04
CA ARG A 221 23.27 -13.10 9.71
C ARG A 221 22.73 -13.57 8.34
N ASP A 222 22.00 -14.69 8.33
CA ASP A 222 21.42 -15.26 7.10
C ASP A 222 20.02 -14.73 6.78
N ASP A 223 19.51 -13.74 7.52
CA ASP A 223 18.20 -13.13 7.29
C ASP A 223 18.29 -12.03 6.22
N SER A 224 18.09 -12.41 4.96
CA SER A 224 18.17 -11.50 3.81
C SER A 224 17.12 -10.41 3.85
N GLY A 225 15.93 -10.66 4.43
CA GLY A 225 14.87 -9.67 4.59
C GLY A 225 15.28 -8.56 5.57
N LEU A 226 15.85 -8.93 6.72
CA LEU A 226 16.36 -7.95 7.69
C LEU A 226 17.55 -7.18 7.11
N ALA A 227 18.48 -7.85 6.43
CA ALA A 227 19.64 -7.19 5.80
C ALA A 227 19.21 -6.10 4.82
N ARG A 228 18.25 -6.41 3.93
CA ARG A 228 17.69 -5.44 2.96
C ARG A 228 17.04 -4.25 3.64
N LEU A 229 16.22 -4.49 4.68
CA LEU A 229 15.57 -3.40 5.44
C LEU A 229 16.61 -2.52 6.13
N GLN A 230 17.69 -3.11 6.70
CA GLN A 230 18.78 -2.35 7.31
C GLN A 230 19.53 -1.48 6.28
N ASP A 231 19.81 -2.03 5.09
CA ASP A 231 20.45 -1.27 4.02
C ASP A 231 19.56 -0.14 3.49
N GLU A 232 18.28 -0.37 3.41
CA GLU A 232 17.31 0.67 3.10
C GLU A 232 17.28 1.73 4.21
N ALA A 233 17.23 1.31 5.47
CA ALA A 233 17.22 2.20 6.63
C ALA A 233 18.43 3.14 6.67
N ARG A 234 19.64 2.62 6.41
CA ARG A 234 20.86 3.43 6.37
C ARG A 234 20.82 4.51 5.28
N ARG A 235 20.19 4.20 4.13
CA ARG A 235 20.05 5.16 3.03
C ARG A 235 18.93 6.17 3.26
N ARG A 236 17.79 5.75 3.83
CA ARG A 236 16.57 6.55 3.89
C ARG A 236 16.40 7.35 5.15
N LEU A 237 16.89 6.85 6.29
CA LEU A 237 16.71 7.53 7.58
C LEU A 237 17.29 8.94 7.61
N PRO A 238 18.47 9.24 7.00
CA PRO A 238 18.97 10.62 6.90
C PRO A 238 18.08 11.55 6.09
N GLU A 239 17.28 11.01 5.16
CA GLU A 239 16.39 11.75 4.27
C GLU A 239 14.95 11.84 4.81
N ALA A 240 14.68 11.28 5.99
CA ALA A 240 13.32 11.16 6.53
C ALA A 240 12.58 12.50 6.60
N GLY A 241 13.27 13.60 6.96
CA GLY A 241 12.68 14.93 7.01
C GLY A 241 12.38 15.58 5.66
N LEU A 242 12.72 14.93 4.54
CA LEU A 242 12.41 15.45 3.20
C LEU A 242 11.00 15.10 2.74
N THR A 243 10.35 14.12 3.40
CA THR A 243 9.03 13.62 3.02
C THR A 243 8.06 13.68 4.17
N ARG A 244 6.78 13.74 3.85
CA ARG A 244 5.66 13.58 4.78
C ARG A 244 4.72 12.49 4.31
N ARG A 245 4.03 11.89 5.25
CA ARG A 245 3.00 10.88 4.99
C ARG A 245 1.67 11.55 4.71
N VAL A 246 0.96 11.08 3.67
CA VAL A 246 -0.35 11.61 3.31
C VAL A 246 -1.37 10.51 3.03
N VAL A 247 -2.63 10.84 3.28
CA VAL A 247 -3.79 10.12 2.74
C VAL A 247 -4.40 11.00 1.65
N VAL A 248 -4.65 10.40 0.50
CA VAL A 248 -5.35 11.03 -0.61
C VAL A 248 -6.71 10.35 -0.75
N THR A 249 -7.76 11.14 -0.81
CA THR A 249 -9.12 10.64 -1.04
C THR A 249 -9.73 11.28 -2.26
N ALA A 250 -10.56 10.54 -2.99
CA ALA A 250 -11.30 11.06 -4.14
C ALA A 250 -12.60 10.29 -4.31
N THR A 251 -13.57 10.89 -5.02
CA THR A 251 -14.86 10.27 -5.33
C THR A 251 -15.03 10.17 -6.84
N ALA A 252 -15.42 9.00 -7.32
CA ALA A 252 -15.82 8.79 -8.71
C ALA A 252 -17.17 9.49 -8.94
N PRO A 253 -17.36 10.29 -10.02
CA PRO A 253 -18.64 10.93 -10.34
C PRO A 253 -19.71 9.93 -10.73
#